data_dc5078e42eea48e29c21662e2bc442d3
#
_entry.id   dc5078e42eea48e29c21662e2bc442d3
#
_cell.length_a   1.000
_cell.length_b   1.000
_cell.length_c   1.000
_cell.angle_alpha   90.00
_cell.angle_beta   90.00
_cell.angle_gamma   90.00
#
_symmetry.space_group_name_H-M   'P 1'
#
loop_
_entity.id
_entity.type
_entity.pdbx_description
1 polymer ?
#
loop_
_entity_poly.entity_id
_entity_poly.type
_entity_poly.pdbx_seq_one_letter_code
_entity_poly.pdbx_strand_id
1 'polypeptide(L)'
;MLTASTIYGADNEIHVDQSGATANIDLEQLGSGNIIGGLNSAAGSLTALDLDGLSLTLDINQLGDTNKFLGDILGDSITGFFEFDGDSNTFTIQGDPTDTYGIDSSNYNVDVTGSTNTFTLDHGTSALAATLDLDWIIQGDGNTFDFDINYDGATNYVDVDGDSNTVNFTGSGYAGGYFYLDQTGNSRTFNIQQLSTQDNDWLKIISNGNNGTVCVIQNDQGTSTSC
;
A
#
# COMPACT_ATOMS: atom_id res chain seq x y z
N MET A 1 -0.10 18.95 16.43
CA MET A 1 -1.42 18.40 16.13
C MET A 1 -1.97 19.17 14.96
N LEU A 2 -1.90 18.58 13.78
CA LEU A 2 -2.55 19.15 12.59
C LEU A 2 -4.01 18.71 12.65
N THR A 3 -4.94 19.65 12.68
CA THR A 3 -6.37 19.31 12.77
C THR A 3 -6.94 19.09 11.37
N ALA A 4 -7.81 18.07 11.27
CA ALA A 4 -8.56 17.72 10.07
C ALA A 4 -9.09 18.95 9.33
N SER A 5 -8.88 18.97 8.03
CA SER A 5 -9.62 19.85 7.15
C SER A 5 -10.50 19.01 6.23
N THR A 6 -11.81 19.16 6.37
CA THR A 6 -12.76 18.60 5.41
C THR A 6 -12.90 19.58 4.25
N ILE A 7 -12.55 19.13 3.05
CA ILE A 7 -12.63 19.96 1.85
C ILE A 7 -13.68 19.39 0.90
N TYR A 8 -14.64 20.22 0.52
CA TYR A 8 -15.71 19.87 -0.42
C TYR A 8 -15.48 20.56 -1.77
N GLY A 9 -15.44 19.80 -2.85
CA GLY A 9 -15.37 20.38 -4.19
C GLY A 9 -14.82 19.43 -5.24
N ALA A 10 -14.96 19.77 -6.51
CA ALA A 10 -14.63 18.90 -7.64
C ALA A 10 -13.12 18.77 -7.92
N ASP A 11 -12.29 19.71 -7.43
CA ASP A 11 -10.86 19.74 -7.71
C ASP A 11 -10.09 20.10 -6.42
N ASN A 12 -10.30 19.29 -5.36
CA ASN A 12 -9.62 19.53 -4.09
C ASN A 12 -8.23 18.94 -4.10
N GLU A 13 -7.27 19.70 -3.63
CA GLU A 13 -5.88 19.30 -3.49
C GLU A 13 -5.43 19.54 -2.05
N ILE A 14 -4.83 18.56 -1.41
CA ILE A 14 -4.19 18.68 -0.10
C ILE A 14 -2.73 18.28 -0.25
N HIS A 15 -1.84 19.20 0.08
CA HIS A 15 -0.41 18.92 0.19
C HIS A 15 0.03 19.18 1.62
N VAL A 16 0.72 18.19 2.21
CA VAL A 16 1.29 18.28 3.55
C VAL A 16 2.78 17.95 3.44
N ASP A 17 3.59 18.84 3.97
CA ASP A 17 5.01 18.65 4.20
C ASP A 17 5.21 18.70 5.72
N GLN A 18 5.55 17.59 6.32
CA GLN A 18 5.67 17.43 7.76
C GLN A 18 7.03 16.84 8.12
N SER A 19 7.79 17.60 8.87
CA SER A 19 9.04 17.11 9.45
C SER A 19 9.06 17.28 10.98
N GLY A 20 9.55 16.27 11.70
CA GLY A 20 9.64 16.34 13.14
C GLY A 20 9.44 15.00 13.85
N ALA A 21 9.63 14.98 15.18
CA ALA A 21 9.70 13.73 15.93
C ALA A 21 8.39 12.95 16.00
N THR A 22 7.24 13.62 16.01
CA THR A 22 5.92 12.96 16.14
C THR A 22 4.85 13.79 15.46
N ALA A 23 4.06 13.16 14.59
CA ALA A 23 2.91 13.80 13.99
C ALA A 23 1.68 12.89 14.03
N ASN A 24 0.51 13.52 14.17
CA ASN A 24 -0.79 12.91 13.95
C ASN A 24 -1.49 13.72 12.86
N ILE A 25 -1.79 13.06 11.76
CA ILE A 25 -2.31 13.66 10.54
C ILE A 25 -3.64 12.98 10.22
N ASP A 26 -4.69 13.77 10.16
CA ASP A 26 -6.05 13.35 9.85
C ASP A 26 -6.55 14.17 8.67
N LEU A 27 -6.79 13.52 7.54
CA LEU A 27 -7.19 14.12 6.27
C LEU A 27 -8.46 13.46 5.75
N GLU A 28 -9.49 14.23 5.50
CA GLU A 28 -10.73 13.77 4.90
C GLU A 28 -11.03 14.54 3.62
N GLN A 29 -11.28 13.83 2.54
CA GLN A 29 -11.74 14.40 1.26
C GLN A 29 -13.05 13.77 0.82
N LEU A 30 -14.04 14.61 0.55
CA LEU A 30 -15.34 14.21 0.06
C LEU A 30 -15.59 14.77 -1.34
N GLY A 31 -15.98 13.91 -2.28
CA GLY A 31 -16.30 14.29 -3.66
C GLY A 31 -15.39 13.66 -4.70
N SER A 32 -15.54 14.04 -5.95
CA SER A 32 -14.87 13.43 -7.09
C SER A 32 -13.57 14.13 -7.47
N GLY A 33 -12.55 13.37 -7.91
CA GLY A 33 -11.31 13.87 -8.47
C GLY A 33 -10.34 14.48 -7.46
N ASN A 34 -10.49 14.17 -6.19
CA ASN A 34 -9.67 14.70 -5.12
C ASN A 34 -8.24 14.16 -5.16
N ILE A 35 -7.28 14.96 -4.73
CA ILE A 35 -5.87 14.62 -4.72
C ILE A 35 -5.30 14.94 -3.34
N ILE A 36 -4.66 13.95 -2.71
CA ILE A 36 -3.77 14.14 -1.58
C ILE A 36 -2.35 13.86 -2.05
N GLY A 37 -1.43 14.80 -1.78
CA GLY A 37 -0.07 14.76 -2.28
C GLY A 37 0.23 15.83 -3.32
N GLY A 38 -0.74 16.55 -3.77
CA GLY A 38 -0.61 17.74 -4.58
C GLY A 38 -0.21 17.57 -6.05
N LEU A 39 -0.81 18.39 -6.90
CA LEU A 39 -0.34 18.63 -8.25
C LEU A 39 0.64 19.82 -8.22
N ASN A 40 1.85 19.62 -8.66
CA ASN A 40 2.65 20.76 -9.03
C ASN A 40 2.03 21.38 -10.28
N SER A 41 1.18 22.38 -10.06
CA SER A 41 0.40 23.05 -11.10
C SER A 41 1.26 23.69 -12.21
N ALA A 42 2.55 23.92 -11.94
CA ALA A 42 3.48 24.49 -12.92
C ALA A 42 4.07 23.44 -13.87
N ALA A 43 4.08 22.17 -13.51
CA ALA A 43 4.72 21.11 -14.28
C ALA A 43 3.77 19.96 -14.64
N GLY A 44 2.54 19.93 -14.12
CA GLY A 44 1.60 18.82 -14.31
C GLY A 44 2.07 17.49 -13.67
N SER A 45 3.07 17.55 -12.80
CA SER A 45 3.57 16.41 -12.05
C SER A 45 2.96 16.36 -10.65
N LEU A 46 2.63 15.17 -10.19
CA LEU A 46 2.24 14.95 -8.80
C LEU A 46 3.47 15.17 -7.90
N THR A 47 3.28 15.94 -6.84
CA THR A 47 4.24 16.04 -5.75
C THR A 47 3.71 15.19 -4.62
N ALA A 48 4.51 14.27 -4.10
CA ALA A 48 4.10 13.42 -2.99
C ALA A 48 3.81 14.26 -1.74
N LEU A 49 2.89 13.74 -0.93
CA LEU A 49 2.81 14.11 0.47
C LEU A 49 4.15 13.72 1.11
N ASP A 50 4.83 14.64 1.74
CA ASP A 50 6.15 14.41 2.33
C ASP A 50 6.03 14.40 3.85
N LEU A 51 6.17 13.22 4.44
CA LEU A 51 6.00 13.00 5.87
C LEU A 51 7.27 12.37 6.45
N ASP A 52 8.02 13.15 7.20
CA ASP A 52 9.25 12.72 7.88
C ASP A 52 9.08 12.83 9.40
N GLY A 53 9.19 11.71 10.12
CA GLY A 53 9.05 11.73 11.57
C GLY A 53 9.37 10.41 12.24
N LEU A 54 9.84 10.47 13.50
CA LEU A 54 10.14 9.27 14.30
C LEU A 54 8.88 8.44 14.61
N SER A 55 7.72 9.09 14.71
CA SER A 55 6.45 8.40 14.95
C SER A 55 5.31 9.13 14.27
N LEU A 56 4.71 8.50 13.29
CA LEU A 56 3.62 9.07 12.50
C LEU A 56 2.34 8.25 12.71
N THR A 57 1.23 8.95 12.93
CA THR A 57 -0.11 8.38 12.87
C THR A 57 -0.88 9.09 11.77
N LEU A 58 -1.36 8.32 10.81
CA LEU A 58 -2.07 8.83 9.64
C LEU A 58 -3.49 8.27 9.65
N ASP A 59 -4.46 9.14 9.44
CA ASP A 59 -5.87 8.78 9.21
C ASP A 59 -6.32 9.50 7.95
N ILE A 60 -6.48 8.75 6.86
CA ILE A 60 -6.70 9.31 5.53
C ILE A 60 -7.95 8.71 4.93
N ASN A 61 -8.98 9.54 4.76
CA ASN A 61 -10.27 9.14 4.24
C ASN A 61 -10.57 9.88 2.93
N GLN A 62 -10.68 9.14 1.84
CA GLN A 62 -11.09 9.67 0.54
C GLN A 62 -12.37 8.99 0.07
N LEU A 63 -13.46 9.76 0.03
CA LEU A 63 -14.78 9.29 -0.38
C LEU A 63 -15.20 9.96 -1.69
N GLY A 64 -15.50 9.16 -2.70
CA GLY A 64 -15.89 9.61 -4.04
C GLY A 64 -15.02 9.01 -5.14
N ASP A 65 -15.38 9.30 -6.39
CA ASP A 65 -14.72 8.69 -7.55
C ASP A 65 -13.41 9.38 -7.92
N THR A 66 -12.49 8.63 -8.50
CA THR A 66 -11.22 9.12 -9.08
C THR A 66 -10.28 9.84 -8.11
N ASN A 67 -10.30 9.47 -6.86
CA ASN A 67 -9.39 10.01 -5.86
C ASN A 67 -7.94 9.53 -6.11
N LYS A 68 -7.00 10.36 -5.72
CA LYS A 68 -5.57 10.06 -5.81
C LYS A 68 -4.88 10.33 -4.50
N PHE A 69 -4.09 9.38 -4.07
CA PHE A 69 -3.18 9.53 -2.94
C PHE A 69 -1.75 9.21 -3.40
N LEU A 70 -0.83 10.09 -3.12
CA LEU A 70 0.59 9.87 -3.34
C LEU A 70 1.34 10.32 -2.10
N GLY A 71 1.82 9.37 -1.31
CA GLY A 71 2.53 9.60 -0.06
C GLY A 71 3.97 9.12 -0.12
N ASP A 72 4.88 9.98 0.24
CA ASP A 72 6.26 9.70 0.55
C ASP A 72 6.40 9.75 2.08
N ILE A 73 6.62 8.59 2.70
CA ILE A 73 6.51 8.44 4.14
C ILE A 73 7.84 7.93 4.68
N LEU A 74 8.50 8.77 5.46
CA LEU A 74 9.77 8.52 6.10
C LEU A 74 9.59 8.47 7.62
N GLY A 75 10.02 7.41 8.27
CA GLY A 75 9.91 7.35 9.72
C GLY A 75 10.26 6.02 10.35
N ASP A 76 10.54 6.03 11.66
CA ASP A 76 10.90 4.84 12.42
C ASP A 76 9.68 4.04 12.90
N SER A 77 8.50 4.69 12.97
CA SER A 77 7.25 4.04 13.39
C SER A 77 6.06 4.70 12.74
N ILE A 78 5.35 3.96 11.90
CA ILE A 78 4.21 4.45 11.15
C ILE A 78 2.98 3.62 11.50
N THR A 79 1.87 4.30 11.81
CA THR A 79 0.55 3.70 11.91
C THR A 79 -0.39 4.43 10.96
N GLY A 80 -0.77 3.77 9.89
CA GLY A 80 -1.63 4.32 8.84
C GLY A 80 -2.99 3.64 8.80
N PHE A 81 -4.04 4.44 8.77
CA PHE A 81 -5.42 4.04 8.48
C PHE A 81 -5.85 4.76 7.22
N PHE A 82 -6.25 4.01 6.22
CA PHE A 82 -6.62 4.55 4.91
C PHE A 82 -7.96 3.96 4.49
N GLU A 83 -8.95 4.81 4.23
CA GLU A 83 -10.25 4.41 3.71
C GLU A 83 -10.49 5.07 2.36
N PHE A 84 -10.75 4.25 1.35
CA PHE A 84 -11.04 4.69 0.00
C PHE A 84 -12.37 4.11 -0.48
N ASP A 85 -13.32 4.98 -0.73
CA ASP A 85 -14.61 4.59 -1.30
C ASP A 85 -14.81 5.30 -2.64
N GLY A 86 -14.93 4.53 -3.70
CA GLY A 86 -15.14 5.02 -5.05
C GLY A 86 -14.42 4.19 -6.12
N ASP A 87 -14.73 4.49 -7.36
CA ASP A 87 -14.17 3.79 -8.50
C ASP A 87 -12.97 4.53 -9.10
N SER A 88 -12.01 3.78 -9.62
CA SER A 88 -10.84 4.30 -10.35
C SER A 88 -9.89 5.17 -9.50
N ASN A 89 -9.79 4.89 -8.22
CA ASN A 89 -8.83 5.54 -7.35
C ASN A 89 -7.40 5.05 -7.61
N THR A 90 -6.44 5.93 -7.40
CA THR A 90 -5.01 5.60 -7.47
C THR A 90 -4.35 5.93 -6.15
N PHE A 91 -3.78 4.92 -5.53
CA PHE A 91 -3.12 5.02 -4.25
C PHE A 91 -1.67 4.59 -4.38
N THR A 92 -0.75 5.41 -3.90
CA THR A 92 0.68 5.10 -3.90
C THR A 92 1.28 5.49 -2.57
N ILE A 93 1.84 4.52 -1.86
CA ILE A 93 2.69 4.75 -0.70
C ILE A 93 4.12 4.37 -1.07
N GLN A 94 5.04 5.29 -0.81
CA GLN A 94 6.46 5.07 -0.88
C GLN A 94 7.04 5.22 0.54
N GLY A 95 7.45 4.11 1.13
CA GLY A 95 8.11 4.08 2.43
C GLY A 95 9.62 4.04 2.25
N ASP A 96 10.33 5.08 2.67
CA ASP A 96 11.77 5.28 2.56
C ASP A 96 12.32 5.25 1.12
N PRO A 97 11.89 6.12 0.21
CA PRO A 97 12.36 6.13 -1.17
C PRO A 97 13.82 6.59 -1.35
N THR A 98 14.46 7.19 -0.37
CA THR A 98 15.87 7.60 -0.46
C THR A 98 16.61 7.80 0.86
N ASP A 99 15.96 7.70 1.99
CA ASP A 99 16.59 7.99 3.28
C ASP A 99 17.22 6.76 3.95
N THR A 100 17.67 5.86 3.15
CA THR A 100 18.62 4.80 3.47
C THR A 100 18.35 4.06 4.78
N TYR A 101 17.33 3.20 4.79
CA TYR A 101 17.16 2.07 5.73
C TYR A 101 16.44 2.31 7.05
N GLY A 102 15.29 2.96 7.07
CA GLY A 102 14.69 3.33 8.32
C GLY A 102 13.17 3.21 8.49
N ILE A 103 12.46 2.22 7.97
CA ILE A 103 11.10 1.99 8.44
C ILE A 103 11.11 0.83 9.44
N ASP A 104 11.35 1.14 10.73
CA ASP A 104 11.57 0.12 11.76
C ASP A 104 10.29 -0.58 12.22
N SER A 105 9.14 0.08 12.24
CA SER A 105 7.87 -0.54 12.60
C SER A 105 6.73 0.15 11.89
N SER A 106 6.15 -0.50 10.91
CA SER A 106 5.05 0.08 10.13
C SER A 106 3.82 -0.81 10.18
N ASN A 107 2.67 -0.19 10.38
CA ASN A 107 1.36 -0.83 10.31
C ASN A 107 0.50 -0.03 9.33
N TYR A 108 0.04 -0.68 8.27
CA TYR A 108 -0.87 -0.09 7.30
C TYR A 108 -2.17 -0.87 7.24
N ASN A 109 -3.24 -0.23 7.66
CA ASN A 109 -4.60 -0.73 7.53
C ASN A 109 -5.28 0.01 6.39
N VAL A 110 -5.71 -0.72 5.35
CA VAL A 110 -6.30 -0.13 4.15
C VAL A 110 -7.62 -0.80 3.85
N ASP A 111 -8.69 -0.03 3.84
CA ASP A 111 -10.04 -0.46 3.44
C ASP A 111 -10.44 0.23 2.14
N VAL A 112 -10.80 -0.57 1.15
CA VAL A 112 -11.14 -0.08 -0.18
C VAL A 112 -12.45 -0.66 -0.64
N THR A 113 -13.37 0.21 -0.99
CA THR A 113 -14.62 -0.16 -1.63
C THR A 113 -14.72 0.48 -3.02
N GLY A 114 -14.94 -0.33 -4.06
CA GLY A 114 -15.09 0.16 -5.42
C GLY A 114 -14.28 -0.62 -6.45
N SER A 115 -14.43 -0.26 -7.70
CA SER A 115 -13.87 -1.04 -8.81
C SER A 115 -12.79 -0.28 -9.57
N THR A 116 -11.90 -1.03 -10.21
CA THR A 116 -10.80 -0.48 -11.05
C THR A 116 -9.81 0.42 -10.30
N ASN A 117 -9.64 0.20 -9.01
CA ASN A 117 -8.66 0.92 -8.22
C ASN A 117 -7.24 0.34 -8.43
N THR A 118 -6.25 1.21 -8.34
CA THR A 118 -4.84 0.84 -8.46
C THR A 118 -4.10 1.22 -7.19
N PHE A 119 -3.42 0.25 -6.60
CA PHE A 119 -2.65 0.41 -5.37
C PHE A 119 -1.21 0.03 -5.61
N THR A 120 -0.31 0.88 -5.16
CA THR A 120 1.12 0.62 -5.17
C THR A 120 1.66 0.88 -3.78
N LEU A 121 2.39 -0.09 -3.24
CA LEU A 121 3.12 0.03 -2.01
C LEU A 121 4.57 -0.38 -2.24
N ASP A 122 5.46 0.60 -2.20
CA ASP A 122 6.90 0.41 -2.14
C ASP A 122 7.34 0.63 -0.68
N HIS A 123 7.91 -0.38 -0.04
CA HIS A 123 8.31 -0.30 1.36
C HIS A 123 9.72 -0.82 1.57
N GLY A 124 10.60 0.07 2.01
CA GLY A 124 11.97 -0.25 2.34
C GLY A 124 12.83 -0.66 1.14
N THR A 125 12.95 0.14 0.13
CA THR A 125 13.52 -0.19 -1.18
C THR A 125 15.02 -0.50 -1.19
N SER A 126 15.47 -1.53 -0.53
CA SER A 126 16.66 -2.35 -0.71
C SER A 126 17.51 -2.69 0.51
N ALA A 127 17.05 -2.52 1.72
CA ALA A 127 17.44 -3.29 2.92
C ALA A 127 16.80 -2.73 4.20
N LEU A 128 16.52 -3.58 5.17
CA LEU A 128 16.11 -3.30 6.55
C LEU A 128 14.82 -2.45 6.72
N ALA A 129 13.74 -2.87 6.12
CA ALA A 129 12.46 -2.63 6.77
C ALA A 129 12.34 -3.64 7.91
N ALA A 130 12.31 -3.19 9.15
CA ALA A 130 12.18 -4.08 10.27
C ALA A 130 10.75 -4.68 10.27
N THR A 131 9.84 -4.34 11.10
CA THR A 131 8.56 -5.04 11.21
C THR A 131 7.49 -4.33 10.36
N LEU A 132 6.92 -5.03 9.39
CA LEU A 132 5.79 -4.54 8.61
C LEU A 132 4.54 -5.36 8.90
N ASP A 133 3.43 -4.70 9.20
CA ASP A 133 2.11 -5.30 9.34
C ASP A 133 1.14 -4.65 8.33
N LEU A 134 0.66 -5.44 7.39
CA LEU A 134 -0.33 -5.01 6.40
C LEU A 134 -1.65 -5.71 6.66
N ASP A 135 -2.72 -4.95 6.79
CA ASP A 135 -4.09 -5.45 6.84
C ASP A 135 -4.92 -4.71 5.80
N TRP A 136 -5.18 -5.38 4.68
CA TRP A 136 -5.86 -4.79 3.54
C TRP A 136 -7.15 -5.53 3.24
N ILE A 137 -8.25 -4.81 3.24
CA ILE A 137 -9.58 -5.30 2.90
C ILE A 137 -10.06 -4.58 1.64
N ILE A 138 -10.33 -5.34 0.61
CA ILE A 138 -10.66 -4.79 -0.69
C ILE A 138 -11.94 -5.41 -1.23
N GLN A 139 -12.93 -4.58 -1.52
CA GLN A 139 -14.21 -4.99 -2.07
C GLN A 139 -14.46 -4.33 -3.42
N GLY A 140 -14.57 -5.15 -4.48
CA GLY A 140 -14.87 -4.67 -5.83
C GLY A 140 -14.10 -5.37 -6.93
N ASP A 141 -14.41 -5.05 -8.17
CA ASP A 141 -13.92 -5.76 -9.34
C ASP A 141 -12.80 -5.01 -10.06
N GLY A 142 -11.88 -5.77 -10.67
CA GLY A 142 -10.87 -5.21 -11.57
C GLY A 142 -9.79 -4.37 -10.89
N ASN A 143 -9.60 -4.53 -9.58
CA ASN A 143 -8.56 -3.81 -8.85
C ASN A 143 -7.17 -4.41 -9.13
N THR A 144 -6.16 -3.55 -9.09
CA THR A 144 -4.76 -3.93 -9.29
C THR A 144 -3.94 -3.50 -8.08
N PHE A 145 -3.20 -4.45 -7.53
CA PHE A 145 -2.31 -4.27 -6.38
C PHE A 145 -0.89 -4.60 -6.79
N ASP A 146 0.03 -3.72 -6.47
CA ASP A 146 1.45 -3.88 -6.74
C ASP A 146 2.22 -3.57 -5.45
N PHE A 147 2.78 -4.61 -4.85
CA PHE A 147 3.52 -4.56 -3.59
C PHE A 147 4.98 -4.92 -3.83
N ASP A 148 5.87 -3.99 -3.58
CA ASP A 148 7.32 -4.24 -3.51
C ASP A 148 7.80 -3.94 -2.09
N ILE A 149 8.05 -5.01 -1.33
CA ILE A 149 8.23 -4.95 0.10
C ILE A 149 9.54 -5.59 0.51
N ASN A 150 10.39 -4.79 1.15
CA ASN A 150 11.51 -5.32 1.91
C ASN A 150 11.09 -5.48 3.37
N TYR A 151 11.53 -6.56 4.03
CA TYR A 151 11.15 -6.84 5.42
C TYR A 151 12.23 -7.57 6.21
N ASP A 152 12.21 -7.34 7.51
CA ASP A 152 12.86 -8.16 8.53
C ASP A 152 11.78 -8.53 9.56
N GLY A 153 10.90 -9.49 9.17
CA GLY A 153 9.70 -9.85 9.88
C GLY A 153 8.46 -9.07 9.41
N ALA A 154 7.76 -9.56 8.41
CA ALA A 154 6.52 -8.97 7.92
C ALA A 154 5.33 -9.88 8.15
N THR A 155 4.19 -9.30 8.53
CA THR A 155 2.88 -9.95 8.52
C THR A 155 1.99 -9.21 7.52
N ASN A 156 1.69 -9.86 6.42
CA ASN A 156 0.89 -9.28 5.37
C ASN A 156 -0.41 -10.07 5.24
N TYR A 157 -1.53 -9.41 5.49
CA TYR A 157 -2.87 -9.93 5.29
C TYR A 157 -3.58 -9.12 4.23
N VAL A 158 -4.02 -9.79 3.16
CA VAL A 158 -4.75 -9.15 2.07
C VAL A 158 -6.02 -9.97 1.80
N ASP A 159 -7.17 -9.35 1.98
CA ASP A 159 -8.48 -9.90 1.69
C ASP A 159 -9.11 -9.18 0.49
N VAL A 160 -9.44 -9.93 -0.55
CA VAL A 160 -9.95 -9.37 -1.80
C VAL A 160 -11.25 -10.06 -2.19
N ASP A 161 -12.33 -9.32 -2.20
CA ASP A 161 -13.65 -9.80 -2.66
C ASP A 161 -14.08 -9.10 -3.96
N GLY A 162 -14.13 -9.86 -5.03
CA GLY A 162 -14.53 -9.37 -6.36
C GLY A 162 -13.87 -10.10 -7.52
N ASP A 163 -14.36 -9.84 -8.72
CA ASP A 163 -13.89 -10.49 -9.94
C ASP A 163 -12.75 -9.70 -10.64
N SER A 164 -11.91 -10.42 -11.37
CA SER A 164 -10.87 -9.84 -12.24
C SER A 164 -9.80 -9.00 -11.52
N ASN A 165 -9.59 -9.24 -10.24
CA ASN A 165 -8.54 -8.55 -9.49
C ASN A 165 -7.15 -9.12 -9.81
N THR A 166 -6.14 -8.26 -9.77
CA THR A 166 -4.73 -8.61 -9.97
C THR A 166 -3.94 -8.24 -8.74
N VAL A 167 -3.18 -9.18 -8.20
CA VAL A 167 -2.25 -8.95 -7.09
C VAL A 167 -0.85 -9.34 -7.53
N ASN A 168 0.04 -8.37 -7.56
CA ASN A 168 1.47 -8.55 -7.71
C ASN A 168 2.12 -8.30 -6.35
N PHE A 169 2.83 -9.25 -5.83
CA PHE A 169 3.55 -9.13 -4.59
C PHE A 169 5.00 -9.57 -4.79
N THR A 170 5.91 -8.71 -4.46
CA THR A 170 7.33 -9.02 -4.38
C THR A 170 7.82 -8.70 -2.97
N GLY A 171 8.13 -9.73 -2.22
CA GLY A 171 8.68 -9.61 -0.88
C GLY A 171 10.13 -10.08 -0.84
N SER A 172 11.02 -9.28 -0.27
CA SER A 172 12.43 -9.63 -0.07
C SER A 172 12.92 -9.18 1.31
N GLY A 173 13.73 -10.02 1.98
CA GLY A 173 14.23 -9.69 3.30
C GLY A 173 15.04 -10.80 3.95
N TYR A 174 15.42 -10.60 5.22
CA TYR A 174 16.32 -11.49 5.94
C TYR A 174 15.64 -12.47 6.90
N ALA A 175 14.46 -12.15 7.42
CA ALA A 175 13.82 -13.01 8.41
C ALA A 175 12.29 -13.03 8.25
N GLY A 176 11.73 -14.25 8.16
CA GLY A 176 10.36 -14.59 8.44
C GLY A 176 9.25 -13.70 7.87
N GLY A 177 9.08 -13.68 6.57
CA GLY A 177 7.94 -13.03 5.95
C GLY A 177 6.69 -13.91 5.97
N TYR A 178 5.59 -13.40 6.53
CA TYR A 178 4.29 -14.02 6.48
C TYR A 178 3.40 -13.27 5.47
N PHE A 179 2.90 -13.98 4.45
CA PHE A 179 1.95 -13.43 3.50
C PHE A 179 0.70 -14.32 3.43
N TYR A 180 -0.44 -13.74 3.76
CA TYR A 180 -1.74 -14.36 3.67
C TYR A 180 -2.61 -13.60 2.67
N LEU A 181 -3.09 -14.30 1.64
CA LEU A 181 -4.06 -13.80 0.70
C LEU A 181 -5.33 -14.63 0.79
N ASP A 182 -6.45 -14.02 1.13
CA ASP A 182 -7.79 -14.59 0.97
C ASP A 182 -8.49 -13.87 -0.17
N GLN A 183 -9.03 -14.64 -1.10
CA GLN A 183 -9.65 -14.01 -2.24
C GLN A 183 -10.86 -14.80 -2.73
N THR A 184 -11.96 -14.08 -2.89
CA THR A 184 -13.21 -14.57 -3.43
C THR A 184 -13.55 -13.83 -4.73
N GLY A 185 -13.87 -14.59 -5.81
CA GLY A 185 -14.24 -14.05 -7.12
C GLY A 185 -13.70 -14.87 -8.29
N ASN A 186 -13.89 -14.42 -9.52
CA ASN A 186 -13.48 -15.14 -10.73
C ASN A 186 -12.44 -14.36 -11.55
N SER A 187 -11.73 -15.08 -12.44
CA SER A 187 -10.78 -14.49 -13.42
C SER A 187 -9.67 -13.62 -12.81
N ARG A 188 -9.07 -14.11 -11.74
CA ARG A 188 -8.06 -13.42 -10.97
C ARG A 188 -6.65 -13.73 -11.42
N THR A 189 -5.72 -12.84 -11.14
CA THR A 189 -4.31 -13.05 -11.40
C THR A 189 -3.50 -12.77 -10.13
N PHE A 190 -2.70 -13.76 -9.70
CA PHE A 190 -1.77 -13.61 -8.59
C PHE A 190 -0.36 -13.91 -9.05
N ASN A 191 0.51 -12.95 -8.86
CA ASN A 191 1.94 -13.07 -9.07
C ASN A 191 2.63 -12.80 -7.74
N ILE A 192 2.97 -13.87 -7.03
CA ILE A 192 3.52 -13.79 -5.68
C ILE A 192 4.96 -14.25 -5.72
N GLN A 193 5.87 -13.38 -5.33
CA GLN A 193 7.29 -13.67 -5.23
C GLN A 193 7.77 -13.37 -3.81
N GLN A 194 8.19 -14.40 -3.12
CA GLN A 194 8.89 -14.30 -1.84
C GLN A 194 10.36 -14.67 -2.06
N LEU A 195 11.20 -13.67 -2.08
CA LEU A 195 12.63 -13.75 -2.41
C LEU A 195 13.48 -13.63 -1.14
N SER A 196 13.18 -14.42 -0.13
CA SER A 196 13.96 -14.42 1.10
C SER A 196 15.29 -15.15 0.95
N THR A 197 16.25 -14.77 1.77
CA THR A 197 17.56 -15.43 1.87
C THR A 197 17.69 -16.28 3.13
N GLN A 198 16.65 -16.39 3.95
CA GLN A 198 16.67 -17.15 5.21
C GLN A 198 15.38 -17.94 5.49
N ASP A 199 15.49 -18.87 6.43
CA ASP A 199 14.43 -19.80 6.80
C ASP A 199 13.22 -19.09 7.45
N ASN A 200 12.04 -19.70 7.32
CA ASN A 200 10.75 -19.37 7.95
C ASN A 200 9.84 -18.40 7.20
N ASP A 201 9.96 -18.27 5.90
CA ASP A 201 8.92 -17.63 5.12
C ASP A 201 7.67 -18.49 5.04
N TRP A 202 6.53 -17.85 5.20
CA TRP A 202 5.27 -18.52 5.13
C TRP A 202 4.32 -17.82 4.16
N LEU A 203 3.77 -18.59 3.26
CA LEU A 203 2.83 -18.13 2.25
C LEU A 203 1.56 -18.95 2.32
N LYS A 204 0.41 -18.30 2.46
CA LYS A 204 -0.89 -18.93 2.33
C LYS A 204 -1.78 -18.15 1.37
N ILE A 205 -2.31 -18.86 0.39
CA ILE A 205 -3.29 -18.33 -0.54
C ILE A 205 -4.54 -19.17 -0.43
N ILE A 206 -5.66 -18.54 -0.12
CA ILE A 206 -7.01 -19.11 -0.25
C ILE A 206 -7.68 -18.41 -1.42
N SER A 207 -8.16 -19.18 -2.36
CA SER A 207 -8.73 -18.64 -3.59
C SER A 207 -10.01 -19.38 -3.95
N ASN A 208 -11.14 -18.70 -3.85
CA ASN A 208 -12.48 -19.22 -4.13
C ASN A 208 -13.04 -18.62 -5.43
N GLY A 209 -13.30 -19.44 -6.44
CA GLY A 209 -13.88 -19.03 -7.72
C GLY A 209 -13.26 -19.74 -8.91
N ASN A 210 -13.59 -19.32 -10.13
CA ASN A 210 -13.18 -19.98 -11.36
C ASN A 210 -12.23 -19.13 -12.21
N ASN A 211 -11.46 -19.78 -13.07
CA ASN A 211 -10.59 -19.15 -14.07
C ASN A 211 -9.50 -18.22 -13.51
N GLY A 212 -8.99 -18.51 -12.33
CA GLY A 212 -7.86 -17.78 -11.75
C GLY A 212 -6.51 -18.29 -12.26
N THR A 213 -5.53 -17.40 -12.34
CA THR A 213 -4.12 -17.71 -12.56
C THR A 213 -3.35 -17.41 -11.27
N VAL A 214 -2.57 -18.37 -10.81
CA VAL A 214 -1.73 -18.20 -9.63
C VAL A 214 -0.30 -18.57 -10.01
N CYS A 215 0.58 -17.61 -9.90
CA CYS A 215 2.02 -17.79 -10.02
C CYS A 215 2.66 -17.54 -8.65
N VAL A 216 3.36 -18.51 -8.12
CA VAL A 216 4.06 -18.41 -6.84
C VAL A 216 5.51 -18.80 -7.01
N ILE A 217 6.38 -17.90 -6.61
CA ILE A 217 7.82 -18.17 -6.50
C ILE A 217 8.20 -17.93 -5.04
N GLN A 218 8.60 -18.99 -4.35
CA GLN A 218 9.19 -18.90 -3.03
C GLN A 218 10.62 -19.42 -3.13
N ASN A 219 11.58 -18.56 -2.87
CA ASN A 219 12.95 -18.86 -3.26
C ASN A 219 13.96 -18.41 -2.21
N ASP A 220 14.46 -19.34 -1.42
CA ASP A 220 15.53 -19.08 -0.45
C ASP A 220 16.93 -19.05 -1.08
N GLN A 221 17.15 -19.71 -2.18
CA GLN A 221 18.44 -19.75 -2.89
C GLN A 221 18.33 -20.20 -4.35
N GLY A 222 17.15 -20.22 -4.92
CA GLY A 222 16.95 -20.71 -6.28
C GLY A 222 17.18 -19.62 -7.35
N THR A 223 17.23 -20.07 -8.59
CA THR A 223 17.44 -19.21 -9.76
C THR A 223 16.17 -18.91 -10.55
N SER A 224 15.02 -19.45 -10.12
CA SER A 224 13.75 -19.20 -10.82
C SER A 224 13.18 -17.86 -10.41
N THR A 225 13.04 -16.98 -11.36
CA THR A 225 12.48 -15.63 -11.20
C THR A 225 11.25 -15.39 -12.06
N SER A 226 10.70 -16.43 -12.64
CA SER A 226 9.53 -16.32 -13.52
C SER A 226 8.66 -17.57 -13.52
N CYS A 227 7.38 -17.42 -13.58
CA CYS A 227 6.41 -18.42 -14.02
C CYS A 227 6.33 -18.47 -15.57
#